data_0d6333e0bd41ed4a238ea323fb5b2d44
#
_entry.id   0d6333e0bd41ed4a238ea323fb5b2d44
#
_cell.length_a   1.000
_cell.length_b   1.000
_cell.length_c   1.000
_cell.angle_alpha   90.00
_cell.angle_beta   90.00
_cell.angle_gamma   90.00
#
_symmetry.space_group_name_H-M   'P 1'
#
loop_
_entity.id
_entity.type
_entity.pdbx_description
1 polymer ?
#
loop_
_entity_poly.entity_id
_entity_poly.type
_entity_poly.pdbx_seq_one_letter_code
_entity_poly.pdbx_strand_id
1 'polypeptide(L)'
;FTVSNIGDERLWPMSMPCFIEDQNAIPIANFGSSNVGKMKTLYREGLKNRYGSMMQAISGVHFNFSLPDEFWELWLHKTTGENADKDAISAAYFALIRSYRRFCWLIPYLYGASPAICGSFIKGKVTNFPFKKLGSGTYYLPFATSLRMSDLGYTNSAQSGLNICYNHIESYITS
;
A
#
# COMPACT_ATOMS: atom_id res chain seq x y z
N PHE A 1 24.14 1.35 12.27
CA PHE A 1 23.53 2.37 13.16
C PHE A 1 22.33 1.80 13.93
N THR A 2 21.30 1.28 13.25
CA THR A 2 20.08 0.80 13.91
C THR A 2 20.40 -0.32 14.92
N VAL A 3 21.10 -1.37 14.49
CA VAL A 3 21.46 -2.51 15.37
C VAL A 3 22.24 -2.07 16.60
N SER A 4 23.09 -1.04 16.46
CA SER A 4 23.88 -0.49 17.56
C SER A 4 23.09 0.35 18.57
N ASN A 5 21.84 0.71 18.25
CA ASN A 5 21.02 1.63 19.05
C ASN A 5 19.69 1.04 19.54
N ILE A 6 19.36 -0.21 19.20
CA ILE A 6 18.10 -0.83 19.61
C ILE A 6 18.15 -1.47 21.02
N GLY A 7 19.32 -1.50 21.68
CA GLY A 7 19.47 -2.12 22.99
C GLY A 7 19.08 -3.59 22.97
N ASP A 8 18.15 -3.98 23.85
CA ASP A 8 17.64 -5.36 23.97
C ASP A 8 16.50 -5.65 22.98
N GLU A 9 16.06 -4.68 22.19
CA GLU A 9 15.04 -4.89 21.15
C GLU A 9 15.59 -5.75 20.01
N ARG A 10 14.68 -6.29 19.19
CA ARG A 10 15.05 -7.13 18.06
C ARG A 10 14.47 -6.58 16.76
N LEU A 11 15.26 -6.65 15.71
CA LEU A 11 14.78 -6.40 14.35
C LEU A 11 14.09 -7.67 13.84
N TRP A 12 12.82 -7.53 13.50
CA TRP A 12 12.02 -8.59 12.90
C TRP A 12 12.09 -8.49 11.37
N PRO A 13 12.72 -9.45 10.66
CA PRO A 13 12.97 -9.33 9.22
C PRO A 13 11.76 -9.65 8.33
N MET A 14 10.63 -10.04 8.93
CA MET A 14 9.41 -10.36 8.20
C MET A 14 8.50 -9.13 8.09
N SER A 15 7.70 -9.06 7.04
CA SER A 15 6.77 -7.95 6.84
C SER A 15 5.59 -7.92 7.81
N MET A 16 5.28 -9.06 8.45
CA MET A 16 4.20 -9.19 9.42
C MET A 16 4.75 -9.72 10.74
N PRO A 17 4.26 -9.22 11.90
CA PRO A 17 4.59 -9.82 13.19
C PRO A 17 3.98 -11.22 13.33
N CYS A 18 4.49 -12.02 14.26
CA CYS A 18 4.03 -13.38 14.48
C CYS A 18 2.58 -13.44 14.98
N PHE A 19 2.28 -12.68 16.02
CA PHE A 19 0.99 -12.72 16.71
C PHE A 19 0.74 -11.40 17.43
N ILE A 20 -0.47 -10.89 17.31
CA ILE A 20 -0.95 -9.73 18.05
C ILE A 20 -2.27 -10.14 18.71
N GLU A 21 -2.30 -10.15 20.05
CA GLU A 21 -3.44 -10.58 20.82
C GLU A 21 -4.60 -9.59 20.72
N ASP A 22 -4.30 -8.30 20.93
CA ASP A 22 -5.27 -7.22 20.88
C ASP A 22 -4.77 -6.07 19.99
N GLN A 23 -5.52 -5.77 18.95
CA GLN A 23 -5.21 -4.64 18.06
C GLN A 23 -5.29 -3.28 18.75
N ASN A 24 -6.06 -3.16 19.83
CA ASN A 24 -6.19 -1.90 20.56
C ASN A 24 -4.94 -1.59 21.39
N ALA A 25 -4.16 -2.62 21.70
CA ALA A 25 -2.86 -2.47 22.38
C ALA A 25 -1.74 -1.94 21.46
N ILE A 26 -1.97 -1.89 20.13
CA ILE A 26 -0.99 -1.34 19.19
C ILE A 26 -0.96 0.20 19.32
N PRO A 27 0.14 0.78 19.81
CA PRO A 27 0.22 2.23 19.96
C PRO A 27 0.30 2.92 18.59
N ILE A 28 -0.27 4.11 18.51
CA ILE A 28 -0.07 4.98 17.34
C ILE A 28 1.31 5.64 17.45
N ALA A 29 2.06 5.62 16.36
CA ALA A 29 3.36 6.27 16.31
C ALA A 29 3.22 7.78 16.53
N ASN A 30 3.98 8.31 17.49
CA ASN A 30 4.05 9.73 17.80
C ASN A 30 5.35 10.31 17.21
N PHE A 31 5.20 11.39 16.45
CA PHE A 31 6.31 12.04 15.75
C PHE A 31 6.70 13.40 16.38
N GLY A 32 6.29 13.64 17.62
CA GLY A 32 6.62 14.85 18.37
C GLY A 32 5.63 16.00 18.17
N SER A 33 5.96 17.16 18.75
CA SER A 33 5.05 18.30 18.90
C SER A 33 5.06 19.32 17.75
N SER A 34 5.99 19.19 16.79
CA SER A 34 6.03 20.07 15.62
C SER A 34 4.77 19.88 14.73
N ASN A 35 4.43 20.87 13.92
CA ASN A 35 3.26 20.75 13.01
C ASN A 35 3.40 19.55 12.07
N VAL A 36 4.60 19.30 11.55
CA VAL A 36 4.87 18.12 10.71
C VAL A 36 4.69 16.82 11.51
N GLY A 37 5.17 16.79 12.76
CA GLY A 37 5.00 15.64 13.65
C GLY A 37 3.54 15.38 13.97
N LYS A 38 2.78 16.40 14.32
CA LYS A 38 1.32 16.32 14.56
C LYS A 38 0.57 15.82 13.32
N MET A 39 0.91 16.34 12.13
CA MET A 39 0.32 15.88 10.86
C MET A 39 0.57 14.40 10.61
N LYS A 40 1.81 13.92 10.84
CA LYS A 40 2.14 12.50 10.69
C LYS A 40 1.39 11.63 11.69
N THR A 41 1.24 12.06 12.94
CA THR A 41 0.47 11.34 13.95
C THR A 41 -1.01 11.27 13.57
N LEU A 42 -1.61 12.41 13.18
CA LEU A 42 -3.00 12.47 12.72
C LEU A 42 -3.26 11.58 11.50
N TYR A 43 -2.33 11.53 10.55
CA TYR A 43 -2.40 10.60 9.43
C TYR A 43 -2.47 9.13 9.88
N ARG A 44 -1.69 8.75 10.89
CA ARG A 44 -1.71 7.40 11.46
C ARG A 44 -3.02 7.09 12.18
N GLU A 45 -3.61 8.06 12.86
CA GLU A 45 -4.96 7.94 13.44
C GLU A 45 -6.01 7.72 12.36
N GLY A 46 -5.94 8.48 11.27
CA GLY A 46 -6.79 8.27 10.10
C GLY A 46 -6.69 6.87 9.52
N LEU A 47 -5.47 6.33 9.39
CA LEU A 47 -5.26 4.95 8.94
C LEU A 47 -5.84 3.93 9.93
N LYS A 48 -5.70 4.17 11.25
CA LYS A 48 -6.32 3.31 12.28
C LYS A 48 -7.84 3.27 12.14
N ASN A 49 -8.47 4.43 11.95
CA ASN A 49 -9.92 4.52 11.79
C ASN A 49 -10.41 3.83 10.52
N ARG A 50 -9.62 3.87 9.46
CA ARG A 50 -9.98 3.31 8.15
C ARG A 50 -9.70 1.82 8.03
N TYR A 51 -8.55 1.35 8.50
CA TYR A 51 -8.06 -0.01 8.26
C TYR A 51 -7.89 -0.84 9.53
N GLY A 52 -7.98 -0.21 10.70
CA GLY A 52 -7.64 -0.80 11.99
C GLY A 52 -6.14 -0.73 12.31
N SER A 53 -5.82 -0.92 13.59
CA SER A 53 -4.43 -0.83 14.06
C SER A 53 -3.55 -1.97 13.57
N MET A 54 -4.13 -3.17 13.33
CA MET A 54 -3.40 -4.34 12.82
C MET A 54 -2.63 -4.05 11.53
N MET A 55 -3.24 -3.28 10.62
CA MET A 55 -2.61 -2.97 9.34
C MET A 55 -1.37 -2.09 9.47
N GLN A 56 -1.25 -1.31 10.55
CA GLN A 56 -0.08 -0.49 10.83
C GLN A 56 1.12 -1.30 11.34
N ALA A 57 0.88 -2.53 11.81
CA ALA A 57 1.93 -3.46 12.23
C ALA A 57 2.56 -4.24 11.06
N ILE A 58 2.07 -4.03 9.83
CA ILE A 58 2.61 -4.65 8.63
C ILE A 58 3.60 -3.68 7.98
N SER A 59 4.82 -4.14 7.73
CA SER A 59 5.84 -3.40 6.98
C SER A 59 5.77 -3.71 5.49
N GLY A 60 6.19 -2.77 4.66
CA GLY A 60 6.27 -2.97 3.20
C GLY A 60 7.37 -2.14 2.59
N VAL A 61 7.71 -2.45 1.36
CA VAL A 61 8.61 -1.63 0.55
C VAL A 61 7.76 -0.67 -0.28
N HIS A 62 8.03 0.63 -0.12
CA HIS A 62 7.44 1.67 -0.96
C HIS A 62 8.47 2.09 -1.99
N PHE A 63 8.07 2.07 -3.24
CA PHE A 63 8.91 2.51 -4.34
C PHE A 63 8.29 3.75 -4.98
N ASN A 64 8.95 4.89 -4.80
CA ASN A 64 8.55 6.15 -5.43
C ASN A 64 9.25 6.25 -6.78
N PHE A 65 8.48 6.48 -7.82
CA PHE A 65 8.96 6.51 -9.18
C PHE A 65 8.50 7.79 -9.88
N SER A 66 9.44 8.46 -10.51
CA SER A 66 9.18 9.59 -11.42
C SER A 66 10.18 9.53 -12.57
N LEU A 67 9.83 10.16 -13.68
CA LEU A 67 10.70 10.29 -14.85
C LEU A 67 11.21 11.72 -14.93
N PRO A 68 12.47 11.94 -15.31
CA PRO A 68 13.04 13.29 -15.46
C PRO A 68 12.44 14.02 -16.65
N ASP A 69 12.57 15.35 -16.65
CA ASP A 69 11.98 16.20 -17.68
C ASP A 69 12.53 15.88 -19.07
N GLU A 70 13.82 15.58 -19.18
CA GLU A 70 14.49 15.21 -20.45
C GLU A 70 13.88 13.93 -21.06
N PHE A 71 13.42 13.01 -20.22
CA PHE A 71 12.71 11.82 -20.71
C PHE A 71 11.39 12.23 -21.39
N TRP A 72 10.64 13.14 -20.75
CA TRP A 72 9.34 13.57 -21.27
C TRP A 72 9.50 14.38 -22.57
N GLU A 73 10.50 15.24 -22.65
CA GLU A 73 10.83 15.97 -23.86
C GLU A 73 11.09 15.02 -25.03
N LEU A 74 11.94 14.03 -24.81
CA LEU A 74 12.28 13.07 -25.86
C LEU A 74 11.09 12.17 -26.23
N TRP A 75 10.34 11.69 -25.22
CA TRP A 75 9.23 10.78 -25.40
C TRP A 75 8.07 11.45 -26.14
N LEU A 76 7.62 12.62 -25.70
CA LEU A 76 6.52 13.35 -26.30
C LEU A 76 6.86 13.79 -27.72
N HIS A 77 8.05 14.32 -27.93
CA HIS A 77 8.51 14.68 -29.28
C HIS A 77 8.47 13.46 -30.24
N LYS A 78 8.91 12.29 -29.77
CA LYS A 78 8.93 11.08 -30.63
C LYS A 78 7.55 10.48 -30.87
N THR A 79 6.64 10.56 -29.90
CA THR A 79 5.37 9.82 -29.96
C THR A 79 4.21 10.66 -30.48
N THR A 80 4.18 11.93 -30.13
CA THR A 80 3.07 12.86 -30.50
C THR A 80 3.53 14.05 -31.34
N GLY A 81 4.83 14.34 -31.35
CA GLY A 81 5.37 15.58 -31.99
C GLY A 81 5.13 16.83 -31.13
N GLU A 82 4.57 16.68 -29.93
CA GLU A 82 4.24 17.79 -29.05
C GLU A 82 5.44 18.21 -28.17
N ASN A 83 5.40 19.44 -27.71
CA ASN A 83 6.35 19.94 -26.71
C ASN A 83 5.97 19.39 -25.33
N ALA A 84 6.98 19.16 -24.49
CA ALA A 84 6.80 18.69 -23.12
C ALA A 84 6.40 19.85 -22.19
N ASP A 85 5.23 20.42 -22.39
CA ASP A 85 4.64 21.32 -21.40
C ASP A 85 4.01 20.54 -20.22
N LYS A 86 3.59 21.27 -19.20
CA LYS A 86 3.03 20.66 -17.99
C LYS A 86 1.77 19.82 -18.26
N ASP A 87 0.96 20.24 -19.20
CA ASP A 87 -0.31 19.56 -19.49
C ASP A 87 -0.05 18.27 -20.28
N ALA A 88 0.86 18.30 -21.24
CA ALA A 88 1.29 17.12 -21.98
C ALA A 88 1.97 16.09 -21.08
N ILE A 89 2.86 16.52 -20.16
CA ILE A 89 3.50 15.65 -19.18
C ILE A 89 2.44 15.06 -18.21
N SER A 90 1.52 15.88 -17.74
CA SER A 90 0.41 15.42 -16.88
C SER A 90 -0.44 14.38 -17.59
N ALA A 91 -0.84 14.62 -18.83
CA ALA A 91 -1.60 13.66 -19.63
C ALA A 91 -0.85 12.34 -19.84
N ALA A 92 0.46 12.40 -20.07
CA ALA A 92 1.32 11.23 -20.19
C ALA A 92 1.42 10.44 -18.89
N TYR A 93 1.53 11.10 -17.73
CA TYR A 93 1.46 10.42 -16.43
C TYR A 93 0.10 9.76 -16.17
N PHE A 94 -1.01 10.40 -16.52
CA PHE A 94 -2.33 9.77 -16.42
C PHE A 94 -2.48 8.56 -17.34
N ALA A 95 -1.89 8.60 -18.53
CA ALA A 95 -1.82 7.44 -19.42
C ALA A 95 -0.99 6.32 -18.81
N LEU A 96 0.14 6.63 -18.17
CA LEU A 96 0.97 5.68 -17.44
C LEU A 96 0.19 5.06 -16.26
N ILE A 97 -0.54 5.88 -15.48
CA ILE A 97 -1.38 5.40 -14.37
C ILE A 97 -2.46 4.43 -14.86
N ARG A 98 -3.15 4.77 -15.95
CA ARG A 98 -4.17 3.86 -16.54
C ARG A 98 -3.55 2.54 -16.99
N SER A 99 -2.39 2.59 -17.63
CA SER A 99 -1.64 1.40 -18.05
C SER A 99 -1.17 0.59 -16.84
N TYR A 100 -0.61 1.24 -15.82
CA TYR A 100 -0.21 0.60 -14.58
C TYR A 100 -1.40 -0.11 -13.91
N ARG A 101 -2.53 0.55 -13.77
CA ARG A 101 -3.74 -0.07 -13.17
C ARG A 101 -4.22 -1.30 -13.91
N ARG A 102 -4.04 -1.33 -15.22
CA ARG A 102 -4.36 -2.51 -16.05
C ARG A 102 -3.44 -3.69 -15.80
N PHE A 103 -2.17 -3.43 -15.53
CA PHE A 103 -1.12 -4.45 -15.43
C PHE A 103 -0.57 -4.63 -14.01
N CYS A 104 -1.00 -3.87 -13.01
CA CYS A 104 -0.46 -3.92 -11.64
C CYS A 104 -0.60 -5.30 -10.96
N TRP A 105 -1.53 -6.12 -11.38
CA TRP A 105 -1.68 -7.50 -10.92
C TRP A 105 -0.45 -8.36 -11.19
N LEU A 106 0.32 -8.02 -12.23
CA LEU A 106 1.54 -8.74 -12.61
C LEU A 106 2.62 -8.65 -11.51
N ILE A 107 2.68 -7.53 -10.79
CA ILE A 107 3.66 -7.33 -9.72
C ILE A 107 3.45 -8.34 -8.58
N PRO A 108 2.27 -8.44 -7.94
CA PRO A 108 2.05 -9.47 -6.93
C PRO A 108 2.09 -10.90 -7.51
N TYR A 109 1.76 -11.09 -8.78
CA TYR A 109 1.88 -12.40 -9.42
C TYR A 109 3.35 -12.87 -9.51
N LEU A 110 4.27 -11.98 -9.90
CA LEU A 110 5.69 -12.33 -10.07
C LEU A 110 6.48 -12.28 -8.75
N TYR A 111 6.16 -11.35 -7.87
CA TYR A 111 6.96 -11.03 -6.68
C TYR A 111 6.21 -11.21 -5.37
N GLY A 112 4.94 -11.57 -5.41
CA GLY A 112 4.14 -11.80 -4.20
C GLY A 112 4.65 -13.04 -3.46
N ALA A 113 4.92 -12.88 -2.16
CA ALA A 113 5.46 -13.92 -1.30
C ALA A 113 4.67 -14.10 0.00
N SER A 114 3.40 -13.72 0.01
CA SER A 114 2.55 -13.76 1.20
C SER A 114 1.25 -14.53 0.98
N PRO A 115 1.32 -15.85 0.70
CA PRO A 115 0.13 -16.70 0.58
C PRO A 115 -0.48 -17.07 1.94
N ALA A 116 0.18 -16.72 3.04
CA ALA A 116 -0.18 -17.07 4.39
C ALA A 116 -0.36 -15.83 5.27
N ILE A 117 -1.22 -15.95 6.28
CA ILE A 117 -1.51 -14.89 7.24
C ILE A 117 -1.72 -15.48 8.63
N CYS A 118 -1.27 -14.78 9.67
CA CYS A 118 -1.57 -15.19 11.04
C CYS A 118 -3.07 -15.01 11.34
N GLY A 119 -3.66 -15.95 12.06
CA GLY A 119 -5.07 -15.92 12.44
C GLY A 119 -5.48 -14.67 13.23
N SER A 120 -4.54 -14.02 13.93
CA SER A 120 -4.81 -12.75 14.62
C SER A 120 -5.22 -11.62 13.65
N PHE A 121 -4.74 -11.63 12.42
CA PHE A 121 -5.08 -10.61 11.39
C PHE A 121 -6.45 -10.79 10.76
N ILE A 122 -7.02 -11.99 10.83
CA ILE A 122 -8.35 -12.31 10.29
C ILE A 122 -9.41 -12.49 11.37
N LYS A 123 -9.02 -12.45 12.65
CA LYS A 123 -9.92 -12.57 13.78
C LYS A 123 -10.99 -11.47 13.73
N GLY A 124 -12.25 -11.87 13.72
CA GLY A 124 -13.39 -10.94 13.64
C GLY A 124 -13.68 -10.35 12.26
N LYS A 125 -12.92 -10.71 11.23
CA LYS A 125 -13.21 -10.30 9.85
C LYS A 125 -14.09 -11.34 9.17
N VAL A 126 -15.11 -10.86 8.46
CA VAL A 126 -15.91 -11.70 7.58
C VAL A 126 -15.16 -11.82 6.25
N THR A 127 -14.93 -13.05 5.81
CA THR A 127 -14.25 -13.32 4.54
C THR A 127 -14.83 -14.54 3.87
N ASN A 128 -14.97 -14.49 2.56
CA ASN A 128 -15.41 -15.62 1.71
C ASN A 128 -14.23 -16.43 1.16
N PHE A 129 -12.99 -16.09 1.55
CA PHE A 129 -11.83 -16.83 1.09
C PHE A 129 -11.78 -18.25 1.71
N PRO A 130 -11.58 -19.29 0.88
CA PRO A 130 -11.52 -20.68 1.34
C PRO A 130 -10.17 -20.97 1.99
N PHE A 131 -9.90 -20.35 3.13
CA PHE A 131 -8.66 -20.53 3.86
C PHE A 131 -8.45 -21.97 4.29
N LYS A 132 -7.24 -22.45 4.10
CA LYS A 132 -6.72 -23.64 4.74
C LYS A 132 -5.93 -23.26 5.97
N LYS A 133 -5.95 -24.13 6.99
CA LYS A 133 -5.22 -23.93 8.23
C LYS A 133 -3.93 -24.74 8.21
N LEU A 134 -2.84 -24.12 8.64
CA LEU A 134 -1.54 -24.76 8.86
C LEU A 134 -1.13 -24.56 10.31
N GLY A 135 -0.99 -25.65 11.04
CA GLY A 135 -0.68 -25.60 12.47
C GLY A 135 -1.79 -24.92 13.30
N SER A 136 -1.41 -24.29 14.41
CA SER A 136 -2.34 -23.71 15.37
C SER A 136 -2.87 -22.32 15.00
N GLY A 137 -2.12 -21.52 14.27
CA GLY A 137 -2.44 -20.11 14.10
C GLY A 137 -2.23 -19.52 12.70
N THR A 138 -1.78 -20.31 11.71
CA THR A 138 -1.55 -19.82 10.35
C THR A 138 -2.67 -20.25 9.42
N TYR A 139 -3.15 -19.33 8.61
CA TYR A 139 -4.10 -19.56 7.54
C TYR A 139 -3.43 -19.23 6.20
N TYR A 140 -3.80 -19.94 5.14
CA TYR A 140 -3.20 -19.73 3.83
C TYR A 140 -4.16 -20.06 2.69
N LEU A 141 -3.87 -19.50 1.54
CA LEU A 141 -4.49 -19.83 0.26
C LEU A 141 -3.38 -20.36 -0.66
N PRO A 142 -3.48 -21.59 -1.17
CA PRO A 142 -2.38 -22.24 -1.91
C PRO A 142 -1.89 -21.46 -3.14
N PHE A 143 -2.79 -20.68 -3.75
CA PHE A 143 -2.50 -19.95 -4.98
C PHE A 143 -2.51 -18.42 -4.79
N ALA A 144 -2.59 -17.94 -3.56
CA ALA A 144 -2.51 -16.52 -3.29
C ALA A 144 -1.05 -16.03 -3.44
N THR A 145 -0.89 -14.85 -4.00
CA THR A 145 0.41 -14.20 -4.17
C THR A 145 0.65 -13.16 -3.10
N SER A 146 -0.37 -12.42 -2.69
CA SER A 146 -0.27 -11.43 -1.62
C SER A 146 -1.62 -11.19 -0.94
N LEU A 147 -1.82 -11.79 0.24
CA LEU A 147 -3.02 -11.56 1.05
C LEU A 147 -3.12 -10.12 1.58
N ARG A 148 -1.99 -9.42 1.70
CA ARG A 148 -1.95 -8.01 2.07
C ARG A 148 -2.64 -7.11 1.04
N MET A 149 -2.57 -7.45 -0.24
CA MET A 149 -3.17 -6.71 -1.35
C MET A 149 -4.58 -7.22 -1.70
N SER A 150 -5.20 -7.96 -0.80
CA SER A 150 -6.60 -8.40 -0.89
C SER A 150 -7.51 -7.53 -0.01
N ASP A 151 -8.80 -7.83 -0.02
CA ASP A 151 -9.81 -7.18 0.83
C ASP A 151 -9.56 -7.35 2.33
N LEU A 152 -8.70 -8.28 2.73
CA LEU A 152 -8.23 -8.44 4.10
C LEU A 152 -7.18 -7.42 4.50
N GLY A 153 -6.55 -6.77 3.51
CA GLY A 153 -5.45 -5.85 3.69
C GLY A 153 -5.79 -4.40 3.36
N TYR A 154 -4.95 -3.79 2.53
CA TYR A 154 -5.06 -2.38 2.16
C TYR A 154 -6.08 -2.10 1.04
N THR A 155 -6.48 -3.11 0.30
CA THR A 155 -7.58 -2.97 -0.65
C THR A 155 -8.88 -3.01 0.15
N ASN A 156 -9.62 -1.93 0.17
CA ASN A 156 -10.89 -1.92 0.87
C ASN A 156 -12.01 -1.39 -0.02
N SER A 157 -13.22 -1.84 0.28
CA SER A 157 -14.44 -1.43 -0.39
C SER A 157 -14.82 0.05 -0.14
N ALA A 158 -14.19 0.73 0.83
CA ALA A 158 -14.49 2.13 1.13
C ALA A 158 -14.20 3.08 -0.04
N GLN A 159 -13.31 2.69 -0.95
CA GLN A 159 -13.01 3.44 -2.17
C GLN A 159 -13.78 2.96 -3.40
N SER A 160 -14.45 1.83 -3.34
CA SER A 160 -15.16 1.27 -4.49
C SER A 160 -16.35 2.11 -4.94
N GLY A 161 -16.89 2.93 -4.04
CA GLY A 161 -17.95 3.91 -4.35
C GLY A 161 -17.46 5.23 -4.95
N LEU A 162 -16.14 5.45 -5.01
CA LEU A 162 -15.55 6.64 -5.61
C LEU A 162 -15.32 6.41 -7.10
N ASN A 163 -16.06 7.14 -7.93
CA ASN A 163 -15.87 7.13 -9.37
C ASN A 163 -14.67 8.01 -9.76
N ILE A 164 -13.46 7.56 -9.41
CA ILE A 164 -12.24 8.33 -9.68
C ILE A 164 -11.92 8.29 -11.17
N CYS A 165 -11.87 9.48 -11.79
CA CYS A 165 -11.51 9.62 -13.19
C CYS A 165 -9.99 9.80 -13.35
N TYR A 166 -9.37 8.91 -14.11
CA TYR A 166 -7.92 8.95 -14.42
C TYR A 166 -7.63 9.44 -15.84
N ASN A 167 -8.50 10.26 -16.43
CA ASN A 167 -8.28 10.76 -17.77
C ASN A 167 -7.32 11.95 -17.78
N HIS A 168 -7.55 12.92 -16.91
CA HIS A 168 -6.72 14.11 -16.75
C HIS A 168 -6.85 14.66 -15.32
N ILE A 169 -5.98 15.62 -14.97
CA ILE A 169 -5.81 16.09 -13.60
C ILE A 169 -7.08 16.76 -13.04
N GLU A 170 -7.77 17.56 -13.84
CA GLU A 170 -9.00 18.24 -13.38
C GLU A 170 -10.08 17.24 -13.01
N SER A 171 -10.29 16.22 -13.84
CA SER A 171 -11.27 15.18 -13.55
C SER A 171 -10.87 14.31 -12.37
N TYR A 172 -9.57 14.12 -12.14
CA TYR A 172 -9.08 13.41 -10.95
C TYR A 172 -9.31 14.19 -9.65
N ILE A 173 -9.08 15.51 -9.67
CA ILE A 173 -9.27 16.38 -8.49
C ILE A 173 -10.76 16.55 -8.14
N THR A 174 -11.63 16.53 -9.15
CA THR A 174 -13.08 16.72 -8.97
C THR A 174 -13.86 15.44 -8.70
N SER A 175 -13.21 14.28 -8.80
CA SER A 175 -13.80 12.97 -8.47
C SER A 175 -13.77 12.69 -6.98
#